data_44a677e3f6606315ffd1e6fda71c530b
#
_entry.id   44a677e3f6606315ffd1e6fda71c530b
#
_cell.length_a   1.000
_cell.length_b   1.000
_cell.length_c   1.000
_cell.angle_alpha   90.00
_cell.angle_beta   90.00
_cell.angle_gamma   90.00
#
_symmetry.space_group_name_H-M   'P 1'
#
loop_
_entity.id
_entity.type
_entity.pdbx_description
1 polymer ?
#
loop_
_entity_poly.entity_id
_entity_poly.type
_entity_poly.pdbx_seq_one_letter_code
_entity_poly.pdbx_strand_id
1 'polypeptide(L)' 'MIGEGSMDKTIRFTTQIALLEQLYKEKFITEQEYKAILKTIKNDYNIPQI' A
#
# COMPACT_ATOMS: atom_id res chain seq x y z
N MET A 1 -6.31 19.06 13.68
CA MET A 1 -6.41 18.55 13.13
C MET A 1 -6.48 17.35 13.33
N ILE A 2 -6.60 16.66 13.02
CA ILE A 2 -6.82 15.67 13.18
C ILE A 2 -6.06 14.80 13.48
N GLY A 3 -6.13 14.15 13.94
CA GLY A 3 -5.50 13.40 14.40
C GLY A 3 -4.82 12.54 13.90
N GLU A 4 -3.97 12.36 14.09
CA GLU A 4 -3.36 11.59 13.49
C GLU A 4 -3.11 10.48 14.15
N GLY A 5 -3.00 9.76 14.60
CA GLY A 5 -2.76 8.64 15.32
C GLY A 5 -2.61 7.41 14.54
N SER A 6 -2.73 6.28 15.08
CA SER A 6 -2.50 5.04 14.41
C SER A 6 -3.55 4.75 13.38
N MET A 7 -4.73 5.26 13.59
CA MET A 7 -5.74 5.05 12.64
C MET A 7 -5.36 5.62 11.32
N ASP A 8 -4.75 6.75 11.33
CA ASP A 8 -4.33 7.42 10.15
C ASP A 8 -3.37 6.58 9.34
N LYS A 9 -2.48 5.91 10.00
CA LYS A 9 -1.51 5.06 9.35
C LYS A 9 -2.18 3.89 8.66
N THR A 10 -3.13 3.29 9.31
CA THR A 10 -3.85 2.17 8.75
C THR A 10 -4.63 2.58 7.52
N ILE A 11 -5.26 3.73 7.58
CA ILE A 11 -6.04 4.22 6.46
C ILE A 11 -5.14 4.49 5.28
N ARG A 12 -3.98 5.07 5.52
CA ARG A 12 -3.05 5.35 4.45
C ARG A 12 -2.55 4.08 3.81
N PHE A 13 -2.23 3.09 4.62
CA PHE A 13 -1.75 1.83 4.11
C PHE A 13 -2.83 1.19 3.21
N THR A 14 -4.05 1.15 3.70
CA THR A 14 -5.14 0.56 2.95
C THR A 14 -5.39 1.30 1.65
N THR A 15 -5.32 2.62 1.70
CA THR A 15 -5.54 3.43 0.51
C THR A 15 -4.46 3.15 -0.52
N GLN A 16 -3.22 3.06 -0.09
CA GLN A 16 -2.15 2.80 -1.03
C GLN A 16 -2.28 1.44 -1.68
N ILE A 17 -2.67 0.45 -0.91
CA ILE A 17 -2.87 -0.88 -1.47
C ILE A 17 -4.02 -0.87 -2.48
N ALA A 18 -5.08 -0.17 -2.16
CA ALA A 18 -6.22 -0.10 -3.07
C ALA A 18 -5.84 0.55 -4.39
N LEU A 19 -5.07 1.62 -4.32
CA LEU A 19 -4.62 2.30 -5.53
C LEU A 19 -3.68 1.41 -6.34
N LEU A 20 -2.82 0.70 -5.65
CA LEU A 20 -1.89 -0.19 -6.31
C LEU A 20 -2.65 -1.29 -7.07
N GLU A 21 -3.65 -1.85 -6.44
CA GLU A 21 -4.46 -2.86 -7.07
C GLU A 21 -5.18 -2.31 -8.28
N GLN A 22 -5.64 -1.09 -8.18
CA GLN A 22 -6.32 -0.45 -9.28
C GLN A 22 -5.39 -0.31 -10.48
N LEU A 23 -4.17 0.14 -10.24
CA LEU A 23 -3.20 0.30 -11.30
C LEU A 23 -2.89 -1.02 -11.97
N TYR A 24 -2.78 -2.06 -11.17
CA TYR A 24 -2.50 -3.37 -11.70
C TYR A 24 -3.68 -3.88 -12.54
N LYS A 25 -4.88 -3.67 -12.02
CA LYS A 25 -6.06 -4.09 -12.69
C LYS A 25 -6.23 -3.38 -14.02
N GLU A 26 -5.88 -2.11 -14.08
CA GLU A 26 -5.98 -1.33 -15.30
C GLU A 26 -4.77 -1.53 -16.20
N LYS A 27 -3.85 -2.37 -15.78
CA LYS A 27 -2.68 -2.69 -16.57
C LYS A 27 -1.73 -1.53 -16.76
N PHE A 28 -1.72 -0.63 -15.81
CA PHE A 28 -0.74 0.45 -15.83
C PHE A 28 0.59 -0.05 -15.31
N ILE A 29 0.61 -1.11 -14.56
CA ILE A 29 1.85 -1.70 -14.06
C ILE A 29 1.79 -3.20 -14.25
N THR A 30 2.95 -3.82 -14.29
CA THR A 30 3.03 -5.26 -14.47
C THR A 30 2.96 -5.95 -13.11
N GLU A 31 2.87 -7.25 -13.15
CA GLU A 31 2.83 -8.04 -11.93
C GLU A 31 4.10 -7.87 -11.12
N GLN A 32 5.23 -7.80 -11.80
CA GLN A 32 6.49 -7.60 -11.13
C GLN A 32 6.53 -6.27 -10.41
N GLU A 33 6.05 -5.24 -11.08
CA GLU A 33 6.01 -3.91 -10.49
C GLU A 33 5.04 -3.88 -9.33
N TYR A 34 3.92 -4.55 -9.48
CA TYR A 34 2.94 -4.61 -8.42
C TYR A 34 3.55 -5.23 -7.16
N LYS A 35 4.22 -6.36 -7.31
CA LYS A 35 4.83 -7.03 -6.18
C LYS A 35 5.93 -6.21 -5.55
N ALA A 36 6.73 -5.56 -6.38
CA ALA A 36 7.83 -4.74 -5.87
C ALA A 36 7.31 -3.57 -5.05
N ILE A 37 6.28 -2.90 -5.56
CA ILE A 37 5.71 -1.77 -4.88
C ILE A 37 5.03 -2.22 -3.59
N LEU A 38 4.33 -3.33 -3.65
CA LEU A 38 3.67 -3.86 -2.48
C LEU A 38 4.66 -4.17 -1.37
N LYS A 39 5.77 -4.75 -1.73
CA LYS A 39 6.81 -5.05 -0.77
C LYS A 39 7.36 -3.78 -0.15
N THR A 40 7.56 -2.76 -0.96
CA THR A 40 8.06 -1.49 -0.48
C THR A 40 7.08 -0.85 0.49
N ILE A 41 5.81 -0.89 0.18
CA ILE A 41 4.79 -0.33 1.04
C ILE A 41 4.77 -1.04 2.39
N LYS A 42 4.81 -2.35 2.37
CA LYS A 42 4.80 -3.12 3.60
C LYS A 42 6.03 -2.80 4.44
N ASN A 43 7.15 -2.64 3.78
CA ASN A 43 8.37 -2.34 4.47
C ASN A 43 8.32 -0.96 5.10
N ASP A 44 7.79 0.00 4.38
CA ASP A 44 7.67 1.37 4.88
C ASP A 44 6.79 1.43 6.11
N TYR A 45 5.74 0.66 6.14
CA TYR A 45 4.83 0.67 7.27
C TYR A 45 5.21 -0.35 8.32
N ASN A 46 6.28 -1.08 8.05
CA ASN A 46 6.79 -2.05 9.01
C ASN A 46 5.72 -3.06 9.40
N ILE A 47 5.01 -3.55 8.43
CA ILE A 47 3.94 -4.52 8.67
C ILE A 47 4.56 -5.90 8.77
N PRO A 48 4.27 -6.64 9.83
CA PRO A 48 4.85 -7.97 9.97
C PRO A 48 4.29 -8.90 8.91
N GLN A 49 5.16 -9.78 8.44
CA GLN A 49 4.70 -10.68 7.48
C GLN A 49 4.45 -11.95 8.12
N ILE A 50 3.46 -12.60 7.92
CA ILE A 50 3.18 -13.81 8.61
C ILE A 50 3.60 -15.00 7.85
#